data_d49ec2ad45bf3c3c389c479ac1ba5342
#
_entry.id   d49ec2ad45bf3c3c389c479ac1ba5342
#
_cell.length_a   1.000
_cell.length_b   1.000
_cell.length_c   1.000
_cell.angle_alpha   90.00
_cell.angle_beta   90.00
_cell.angle_gamma   90.00
#
_symmetry.space_group_name_H-M   'P 1'
#
loop_
_entity.id
_entity.type
_entity.pdbx_description
1 polymer ?
#
loop_
_entity_poly.entity_id
_entity_poly.type
_entity_poly.pdbx_seq_one_letter_code
_entity_poly.pdbx_strand_id
1 'polypeptide(L)'
;MYALQDAPLAITHGAWGRGLRATRAIQAGETLLIDDAYVRVLRTTEAVHRCHFCLAKEPHLQVCASCDFARYCDDVCEASARPWHKRECAALQRHKDVPDADVRALAQLLWLKSERTPAWWAPLGAMASNRHAMQDHVREEAAMLAFRLGVFLGTEEREALGLTNADELMELVCQHMTNAFMLSDPYLDPLGVCVNPTLALVNHACDA
;
A
#
# COMPACT_ATOMS: atom_id res chain seq x y z
N MET A 1 -7.98 11.92 -4.26
CA MET A 1 -8.60 13.18 -3.78
C MET A 1 -10.10 13.31 -4.14
N TYR A 2 -10.66 12.36 -4.91
CA TYR A 2 -12.09 12.36 -5.26
C TYR A 2 -13.01 12.00 -4.08
N ALA A 3 -12.55 11.15 -3.17
CA ALA A 3 -13.34 10.66 -2.04
C ALA A 3 -13.75 11.75 -1.02
N LEU A 4 -13.04 12.88 -0.94
CA LEU A 4 -13.37 13.97 -0.02
C LEU A 4 -14.34 15.01 -0.61
N GLN A 5 -14.60 15.01 -1.93
CA GLN A 5 -15.44 16.05 -2.56
C GLN A 5 -16.89 16.03 -2.07
N ASP A 6 -17.41 14.83 -1.79
CA ASP A 6 -18.80 14.66 -1.32
C ASP A 6 -18.86 14.29 0.19
N ALA A 7 -17.71 14.13 0.84
CA ALA A 7 -17.65 13.81 2.25
C ALA A 7 -17.86 15.06 3.12
N PRO A 8 -18.52 14.93 4.28
CA PRO A 8 -18.67 16.04 5.22
C PRO A 8 -17.38 16.31 6.01
N LEU A 9 -16.23 16.31 5.32
CA LEU A 9 -14.88 16.36 5.86
C LEU A 9 -14.04 17.41 5.13
N ALA A 10 -13.19 18.11 5.86
CA ALA A 10 -12.18 19.00 5.31
C ALA A 10 -10.79 18.68 5.86
N ILE A 11 -9.77 18.85 5.02
CA ILE A 11 -8.38 18.74 5.46
C ILE A 11 -8.04 19.96 6.31
N THR A 12 -7.45 19.71 7.49
CA THR A 12 -6.97 20.75 8.40
C THR A 12 -5.48 20.53 8.68
N HIS A 13 -4.84 21.60 9.17
CA HIS A 13 -3.44 21.58 9.62
C HIS A 13 -3.41 21.93 11.09
N GLY A 14 -2.83 21.07 11.91
CA GLY A 14 -2.71 21.25 13.36
C GLY A 14 -1.29 20.97 13.85
N ALA A 15 -1.10 20.94 15.15
CA ALA A 15 0.18 20.65 15.80
C ALA A 15 0.75 19.27 15.42
N TRP A 16 -0.11 18.33 15.05
CA TRP A 16 0.24 16.96 14.67
C TRP A 16 0.30 16.74 13.14
N GLY A 17 0.34 17.83 12.36
CA GLY A 17 0.36 17.78 10.91
C GLY A 17 -1.04 17.91 10.29
N ARG A 18 -1.24 17.21 9.15
CA ARG A 18 -2.53 17.21 8.45
C ARG A 18 -3.49 16.21 9.08
N GLY A 19 -4.78 16.56 9.06
CA GLY A 19 -5.84 15.67 9.54
C GLY A 19 -7.17 16.00 8.89
N LEU A 20 -8.21 15.25 9.21
CA LEU A 20 -9.58 15.51 8.78
C LEU A 20 -10.40 16.13 9.90
N ARG A 21 -11.26 17.06 9.53
CA ARG A 21 -12.23 17.72 10.41
C ARG A 21 -13.63 17.65 9.81
N ALA A 22 -14.62 17.32 10.63
CA ALA A 22 -16.01 17.38 10.24
C ALA A 22 -16.42 18.83 9.88
N THR A 23 -17.14 18.99 8.77
CA THR A 23 -17.66 20.29 8.30
C THR A 23 -19.11 20.55 8.75
N ARG A 24 -19.77 19.55 9.32
CA ARG A 24 -21.12 19.60 9.93
C ARG A 24 -21.24 18.57 11.05
N ALA A 25 -22.35 18.59 11.75
CA ALA A 25 -22.71 17.54 12.68
C ALA A 25 -22.87 16.20 11.94
N ILE A 26 -22.39 15.13 12.55
CA ILE A 26 -22.38 13.77 12.02
C ILE A 26 -23.26 12.90 12.92
N GLN A 27 -24.09 12.06 12.31
CA GLN A 27 -24.94 11.13 13.04
C GLN A 27 -24.17 9.85 13.37
N ALA A 28 -24.49 9.24 14.51
CA ALA A 28 -23.93 7.94 14.85
C ALA A 28 -24.28 6.88 13.77
N GLY A 29 -23.28 6.12 13.30
CA GLY A 29 -23.44 5.14 12.23
C GLY A 29 -23.41 5.71 10.80
N GLU A 30 -23.24 7.02 10.65
CA GLU A 30 -23.10 7.63 9.32
C GLU A 30 -21.75 7.25 8.70
N THR A 31 -21.76 6.77 7.44
CA THR A 31 -20.55 6.54 6.66
C THR A 31 -19.99 7.87 6.18
N LEU A 32 -18.77 8.22 6.58
CA LEU A 32 -18.14 9.50 6.29
C LEU A 32 -17.30 9.49 5.03
N LEU A 33 -16.66 8.36 4.75
CA LEU A 33 -15.69 8.23 3.67
C LEU A 33 -15.64 6.78 3.21
N ILE A 34 -15.67 6.60 1.90
CA ILE A 34 -15.34 5.35 1.21
C ILE A 34 -14.32 5.72 0.15
N ASP A 35 -13.14 5.10 0.19
CA ASP A 35 -12.08 5.37 -0.76
C ASP A 35 -11.31 4.11 -1.12
N ASP A 36 -10.87 4.01 -2.37
CA ASP A 36 -10.05 2.90 -2.83
C ASP A 36 -8.58 3.09 -2.42
N ALA A 37 -7.98 2.01 -1.94
CA ALA A 37 -6.55 2.02 -1.66
C ALA A 37 -5.73 2.17 -2.95
N TYR A 38 -4.62 2.88 -2.87
CA TYR A 38 -3.66 3.02 -3.96
C TYR A 38 -2.99 1.68 -4.30
N VAL A 39 -2.66 0.93 -3.27
CA VAL A 39 -2.23 -0.47 -3.38
C VAL A 39 -2.85 -1.29 -2.26
N ARG A 40 -3.12 -2.56 -2.55
CA ARG A 40 -3.56 -3.59 -1.58
C ARG A 40 -2.88 -4.89 -1.93
N VAL A 41 -2.17 -5.44 -0.96
CA VAL A 41 -1.32 -6.61 -1.15
C VAL A 41 -1.61 -7.64 -0.08
N LEU A 42 -2.00 -8.83 -0.50
CA LEU A 42 -2.21 -9.96 0.41
C LEU A 42 -0.87 -10.43 0.99
N ARG A 43 -0.85 -10.77 2.28
CA ARG A 43 0.27 -11.50 2.84
C ARG A 43 0.36 -12.90 2.23
N THR A 44 1.53 -13.50 2.23
CA THR A 44 1.80 -14.76 1.54
C THR A 44 0.89 -15.91 2.00
N THR A 45 0.54 -15.95 3.29
CA THR A 45 -0.38 -16.95 3.87
C THR A 45 -1.80 -16.83 3.35
N GLU A 46 -2.28 -15.63 3.07
CA GLU A 46 -3.62 -15.38 2.52
C GLU A 46 -3.65 -15.45 0.99
N ALA A 47 -2.53 -15.12 0.34
CA ALA A 47 -2.40 -15.11 -1.11
C ALA A 47 -2.70 -16.46 -1.76
N VAL A 48 -2.50 -17.57 -1.03
CA VAL A 48 -2.79 -18.92 -1.54
C VAL A 48 -4.27 -19.29 -1.52
N HIS A 49 -5.09 -18.52 -0.82
CA HIS A 49 -6.51 -18.79 -0.60
C HIS A 49 -7.44 -17.70 -1.16
N ARG A 50 -6.88 -16.60 -1.66
CA ARG A 50 -7.66 -15.43 -2.09
C ARG A 50 -7.24 -14.92 -3.46
N CYS A 51 -8.23 -14.38 -4.16
CA CYS A 51 -8.00 -13.68 -5.42
C CYS A 51 -7.16 -12.41 -5.20
N HIS A 52 -6.08 -12.26 -5.95
CA HIS A 52 -5.21 -11.08 -5.85
C HIS A 52 -5.87 -9.79 -6.36
N PHE A 53 -6.95 -9.88 -7.12
CA PHE A 53 -7.70 -8.73 -7.60
C PHE A 53 -8.85 -8.33 -6.66
N CYS A 54 -9.84 -9.20 -6.48
CA CYS A 54 -11.06 -8.88 -5.74
C CYS A 54 -10.99 -9.27 -4.25
N LEU A 55 -9.93 -9.97 -3.81
CA LEU A 55 -9.68 -10.45 -2.45
C LEU A 55 -10.66 -11.54 -1.96
N ALA A 56 -11.57 -11.98 -2.82
CA ALA A 56 -12.51 -13.06 -2.49
C ALA A 56 -11.74 -14.33 -2.12
N LYS A 57 -12.25 -15.05 -1.12
CA LYS A 57 -11.77 -16.37 -0.74
C LYS A 57 -12.59 -17.40 -1.51
N GLU A 58 -11.91 -18.12 -2.39
CA GLU A 58 -12.55 -19.10 -3.27
C GLU A 58 -11.83 -20.45 -3.18
N PRO A 59 -12.57 -21.58 -3.25
CA PRO A 59 -11.97 -22.92 -3.18
C PRO A 59 -11.12 -23.25 -4.42
N HIS A 60 -11.44 -22.65 -5.56
CA HIS A 60 -10.76 -22.90 -6.83
C HIS A 60 -10.32 -21.58 -7.44
N LEU A 61 -9.04 -21.28 -7.31
CA LEU A 61 -8.42 -20.09 -7.89
C LEU A 61 -7.48 -20.51 -9.03
N GLN A 62 -7.54 -19.77 -10.13
CA GLN A 62 -6.59 -19.89 -11.23
C GLN A 62 -5.24 -19.29 -10.81
N VAL A 63 -4.17 -20.01 -11.01
CA VAL A 63 -2.81 -19.57 -10.66
C VAL A 63 -2.17 -18.92 -11.89
N CYS A 64 -1.51 -17.78 -11.70
CA CYS A 64 -0.73 -17.16 -12.75
C CYS A 64 0.36 -18.11 -13.24
N ALA A 65 0.27 -18.53 -14.50
CA ALA A 65 1.18 -19.51 -15.11
C ALA A 65 2.64 -19.02 -15.21
N SER A 66 2.88 -17.72 -15.06
CA SER A 66 4.22 -17.12 -15.18
C SER A 66 4.97 -17.07 -13.86
N CYS A 67 4.35 -16.66 -12.75
CA CYS A 67 5.02 -16.51 -11.46
C CYS A 67 4.65 -17.60 -10.44
N ASP A 68 3.64 -18.43 -10.73
CA ASP A 68 3.12 -19.50 -9.85
C ASP A 68 2.69 -19.03 -8.44
N PHE A 69 2.49 -17.72 -8.27
CA PHE A 69 2.14 -17.13 -6.98
C PHE A 69 0.75 -16.48 -6.99
N ALA A 70 0.51 -15.52 -7.90
CA ALA A 70 -0.75 -14.79 -7.93
C ALA A 70 -1.91 -15.71 -8.32
N ARG A 71 -3.07 -15.50 -7.70
CA ARG A 71 -4.28 -16.31 -7.89
C ARG A 71 -5.47 -15.42 -8.21
N TYR A 72 -6.37 -15.92 -9.05
CA TYR A 72 -7.52 -15.18 -9.55
C TYR A 72 -8.78 -16.05 -9.55
N CYS A 73 -9.96 -15.46 -9.38
CA CYS A 73 -11.22 -16.20 -9.50
C CYS A 73 -11.41 -16.76 -10.92
N ASP A 74 -11.08 -15.93 -11.91
CA ASP A 74 -11.31 -16.18 -13.33
C ASP A 74 -10.42 -15.25 -14.19
N ASP A 75 -10.57 -15.36 -15.51
CA ASP A 75 -9.86 -14.55 -16.50
C ASP A 75 -10.19 -13.05 -16.38
N VAL A 76 -11.39 -12.68 -15.87
CA VAL A 76 -11.78 -11.27 -15.67
C VAL A 76 -10.97 -10.66 -14.54
N CYS A 77 -10.83 -11.37 -13.43
CA CYS A 77 -10.00 -10.95 -12.31
C CYS A 77 -8.52 -10.88 -12.72
N GLU A 78 -8.03 -11.86 -13.49
CA GLU A 78 -6.65 -11.84 -14.00
C GLU A 78 -6.40 -10.66 -14.93
N ALA A 79 -7.27 -10.44 -15.91
CA ALA A 79 -7.16 -9.32 -16.85
C ALA A 79 -7.20 -7.97 -16.12
N SER A 80 -8.06 -7.84 -15.11
CA SER A 80 -8.18 -6.62 -14.30
C SER A 80 -6.94 -6.36 -13.43
N ALA A 81 -6.26 -7.41 -12.98
CA ALA A 81 -5.02 -7.29 -12.20
C ALA A 81 -3.78 -7.01 -13.09
N ARG A 82 -3.82 -7.36 -14.37
CA ARG A 82 -2.68 -7.30 -15.29
C ARG A 82 -1.92 -5.97 -15.30
N PRO A 83 -2.58 -4.78 -15.26
CA PRO A 83 -1.86 -3.51 -15.30
C PRO A 83 -0.81 -3.34 -14.20
N TRP A 84 -1.07 -3.82 -13.00
CA TRP A 84 -0.14 -3.74 -11.87
C TRP A 84 0.62 -5.04 -11.63
N HIS A 85 0.02 -6.21 -11.89
CA HIS A 85 0.67 -7.51 -11.65
C HIS A 85 1.82 -7.78 -12.62
N LYS A 86 1.81 -7.25 -13.84
CA LYS A 86 2.83 -7.53 -14.87
C LYS A 86 4.27 -7.31 -14.36
N ARG A 87 4.54 -6.20 -13.68
CA ARG A 87 5.87 -5.89 -13.15
C ARG A 87 6.20 -6.73 -11.91
N GLU A 88 5.22 -6.91 -11.01
CA GLU A 88 5.37 -7.82 -9.88
C GLU A 88 5.63 -9.26 -10.34
N CYS A 89 4.87 -9.75 -11.32
CA CYS A 89 5.06 -11.07 -11.91
C CYS A 89 6.50 -11.28 -12.43
N ALA A 90 7.02 -10.30 -13.17
CA ALA A 90 8.39 -10.36 -13.68
C ALA A 90 9.43 -10.31 -12.55
N ALA A 91 9.17 -9.55 -11.49
CA ALA A 91 10.03 -9.53 -10.33
C ALA A 91 10.02 -10.87 -9.59
N LEU A 92 8.83 -11.43 -9.32
CA LEU A 92 8.67 -12.72 -8.64
C LEU A 92 9.39 -13.86 -9.35
N GLN A 93 9.41 -13.87 -10.69
CA GLN A 93 10.13 -14.89 -11.47
C GLN A 93 11.65 -14.86 -11.27
N ARG A 94 12.21 -13.73 -10.84
CA ARG A 94 13.66 -13.60 -10.58
C ARG A 94 14.06 -14.07 -9.19
N HIS A 95 13.10 -14.30 -8.30
CA HIS A 95 13.37 -14.64 -6.91
C HIS A 95 12.88 -16.05 -6.57
N LYS A 96 13.63 -16.72 -5.70
CA LYS A 96 13.27 -18.05 -5.21
C LYS A 96 12.09 -17.98 -4.24
N ASP A 97 12.09 -16.97 -3.39
CA ASP A 97 11.11 -16.79 -2.33
C ASP A 97 10.26 -15.53 -2.61
N VAL A 98 8.98 -15.62 -2.32
CA VAL A 98 8.06 -14.47 -2.42
C VAL A 98 8.30 -13.55 -1.22
N PRO A 99 8.61 -12.27 -1.44
CA PRO A 99 8.79 -11.34 -0.34
C PRO A 99 7.45 -11.04 0.38
N ASP A 100 7.57 -10.51 1.59
CA ASP A 100 6.39 -10.12 2.38
C ASP A 100 5.54 -9.04 1.68
N ALA A 101 4.36 -8.79 2.26
CA ALA A 101 3.39 -7.87 1.69
C ALA A 101 3.91 -6.42 1.64
N ASP A 102 4.72 -5.99 2.62
CA ASP A 102 5.25 -4.63 2.68
C ASP A 102 6.26 -4.37 1.56
N VAL A 103 7.17 -5.29 1.30
CA VAL A 103 8.11 -5.21 0.15
C VAL A 103 7.35 -5.12 -1.16
N ARG A 104 6.33 -5.96 -1.34
CA ARG A 104 5.54 -5.97 -2.59
C ARG A 104 4.68 -4.71 -2.74
N ALA A 105 4.11 -4.20 -1.64
CA ALA A 105 3.34 -2.95 -1.66
C ALA A 105 4.21 -1.73 -2.01
N LEU A 106 5.40 -1.64 -1.43
CA LEU A 106 6.38 -0.59 -1.75
C LEU A 106 6.83 -0.68 -3.20
N ALA A 107 7.11 -1.87 -3.72
CA ALA A 107 7.45 -2.07 -5.13
C ALA A 107 6.30 -1.63 -6.06
N GLN A 108 5.05 -2.02 -5.76
CA GLN A 108 3.87 -1.59 -6.52
C GLN A 108 3.71 -0.06 -6.49
N LEU A 109 3.90 0.60 -5.34
CA LEU A 109 3.86 2.07 -5.25
C LEU A 109 4.90 2.74 -6.14
N LEU A 110 6.13 2.22 -6.16
CA LEU A 110 7.22 2.74 -6.99
C LEU A 110 6.93 2.56 -8.48
N TRP A 111 6.42 1.40 -8.88
CA TRP A 111 6.00 1.16 -10.26
C TRP A 111 4.86 2.08 -10.67
N LEU A 112 3.85 2.25 -9.84
CA LEU A 112 2.75 3.18 -10.09
C LEU A 112 3.24 4.65 -10.16
N LYS A 113 4.19 5.04 -9.30
CA LYS A 113 4.81 6.37 -9.34
C LYS A 113 5.41 6.66 -10.73
N SER A 114 6.08 5.66 -11.33
CA SER A 114 6.71 5.82 -12.64
C SER A 114 5.72 5.88 -13.81
N GLU A 115 4.50 5.40 -13.62
CA GLU A 115 3.47 5.28 -14.66
C GLU A 115 2.34 6.31 -14.53
N ARG A 116 2.21 6.95 -13.36
CA ARG A 116 1.15 7.90 -13.05
C ARG A 116 1.63 9.34 -13.09
N THR A 117 0.69 10.27 -13.08
CA THR A 117 0.99 11.71 -13.05
C THR A 117 1.55 12.15 -11.69
N PRO A 118 2.35 13.24 -11.65
CA PRO A 118 2.79 13.82 -10.36
C PRO A 118 1.62 14.17 -9.43
N ALA A 119 0.49 14.58 -9.96
CA ALA A 119 -0.72 14.88 -9.17
C ALA A 119 -1.27 13.63 -8.47
N TRP A 120 -1.15 12.45 -9.09
CA TRP A 120 -1.52 11.19 -8.45
C TRP A 120 -0.59 10.86 -7.28
N TRP A 121 0.71 11.13 -7.43
CA TRP A 121 1.70 10.87 -6.37
C TRP A 121 1.66 11.88 -5.22
N ALA A 122 1.23 13.11 -5.45
CA ALA A 122 1.30 14.19 -4.48
C ALA A 122 0.71 13.86 -3.09
N PRO A 123 -0.46 13.18 -2.94
CA PRO A 123 -0.98 12.80 -1.65
C PRO A 123 -0.08 11.81 -0.88
N LEU A 124 0.53 10.85 -1.60
CA LEU A 124 1.48 9.88 -1.06
C LEU A 124 2.76 10.56 -0.60
N GLY A 125 3.35 11.38 -1.48
CA GLY A 125 4.59 12.11 -1.17
C GLY A 125 4.44 13.11 -0.02
N ALA A 126 3.20 13.52 0.28
CA ALA A 126 2.92 14.42 1.39
C ALA A 126 2.64 13.69 2.72
N MET A 127 2.60 12.36 2.76
CA MET A 127 2.46 11.61 4.01
C MET A 127 3.68 11.80 4.91
N ALA A 128 3.46 11.86 6.23
CA ALA A 128 4.55 12.00 7.19
C ALA A 128 5.36 10.68 7.28
N SER A 129 6.68 10.77 7.27
CA SER A 129 7.54 9.60 7.51
C SER A 129 7.79 9.36 8.99
N ASN A 130 7.74 10.40 9.81
CA ASN A 130 8.13 10.39 11.21
C ASN A 130 9.55 9.82 11.47
N ARG A 131 10.39 9.73 10.44
CA ARG A 131 11.73 9.13 10.49
C ARG A 131 12.59 9.69 11.63
N HIS A 132 12.51 11.00 11.86
CA HIS A 132 13.27 11.68 12.90
C HIS A 132 12.83 11.33 14.33
N ALA A 133 11.59 10.88 14.50
CA ALA A 133 11.00 10.51 15.78
C ALA A 133 10.99 9.00 16.03
N MET A 134 11.38 8.20 15.04
CA MET A 134 11.43 6.74 15.16
C MET A 134 12.50 6.30 16.16
N GLN A 135 12.19 5.32 16.98
CA GLN A 135 13.15 4.65 17.86
C GLN A 135 14.17 3.85 17.04
N ASP A 136 15.34 3.57 17.62
CA ASP A 136 16.44 2.93 16.91
C ASP A 136 16.06 1.58 16.30
N HIS A 137 15.37 0.72 17.04
CA HIS A 137 14.93 -0.58 16.52
C HIS A 137 13.96 -0.44 15.33
N VAL A 138 13.06 0.58 15.33
CA VAL A 138 12.16 0.84 14.21
C VAL A 138 12.93 1.34 12.99
N ARG A 139 14.00 2.14 13.20
CA ARG A 139 14.90 2.55 12.10
C ARG A 139 15.66 1.38 11.51
N GLU A 140 16.08 0.41 12.34
CA GLU A 140 16.71 -0.82 11.88
C GLU A 140 15.75 -1.69 11.06
N GLU A 141 14.49 -1.82 11.49
CA GLU A 141 13.45 -2.50 10.73
C GLU A 141 13.19 -1.80 9.38
N ALA A 142 13.12 -0.47 9.36
CA ALA A 142 12.98 0.31 8.14
C ALA A 142 14.18 0.09 7.19
N ALA A 143 15.41 0.07 7.70
CA ALA A 143 16.60 -0.20 6.91
C ALA A 143 16.59 -1.62 6.32
N MET A 144 16.16 -2.61 7.11
CA MET A 144 16.01 -3.98 6.63
C MET A 144 14.92 -4.09 5.56
N LEU A 145 13.79 -3.41 5.71
CA LEU A 145 12.74 -3.35 4.72
C LEU A 145 13.22 -2.69 3.42
N ALA A 146 13.96 -1.58 3.52
CA ALA A 146 14.58 -0.90 2.39
C ALA A 146 15.58 -1.80 1.65
N PHE A 147 16.40 -2.54 2.39
CA PHE A 147 17.32 -3.52 1.82
C PHE A 147 16.59 -4.61 1.05
N ARG A 148 15.57 -5.25 1.66
CA ARG A 148 14.76 -6.31 1.01
C ARG A 148 14.04 -5.79 -0.23
N LEU A 149 13.51 -4.58 -0.19
CA LEU A 149 12.92 -3.92 -1.36
C LEU A 149 13.94 -3.73 -2.47
N GLY A 150 15.15 -3.25 -2.13
CA GLY A 150 16.25 -3.09 -3.07
C GLY A 150 16.68 -4.40 -3.74
N VAL A 151 16.69 -5.49 -2.97
CA VAL A 151 16.97 -6.85 -3.50
C VAL A 151 15.84 -7.29 -4.43
N PHE A 152 14.58 -7.12 -4.04
CA PHE A 152 13.42 -7.52 -4.84
C PHE A 152 13.33 -6.80 -6.18
N LEU A 153 13.57 -5.51 -6.20
CA LEU A 153 13.60 -4.72 -7.43
C LEU A 153 14.80 -5.10 -8.34
N GLY A 154 15.96 -5.34 -7.74
CA GLY A 154 17.21 -5.53 -8.47
C GLY A 154 17.82 -4.21 -8.95
N THR A 155 19.06 -4.27 -9.45
CA THR A 155 19.84 -3.07 -9.81
C THR A 155 19.22 -2.31 -10.98
N GLU A 156 18.93 -3.00 -12.08
CA GLU A 156 18.38 -2.41 -13.30
C GLU A 156 17.04 -1.69 -13.05
N GLU A 157 16.15 -2.33 -12.30
CA GLU A 157 14.83 -1.76 -11.97
C GLU A 157 14.98 -0.53 -11.07
N ARG A 158 15.89 -0.56 -10.09
CA ARG A 158 16.16 0.60 -9.22
C ARG A 158 16.70 1.79 -10.02
N GLU A 159 17.61 1.56 -10.94
CA GLU A 159 18.14 2.59 -11.84
C GLU A 159 17.04 3.17 -12.74
N ALA A 160 16.21 2.31 -13.33
CA ALA A 160 15.08 2.72 -14.15
C ALA A 160 14.03 3.55 -13.38
N LEU A 161 13.88 3.27 -12.09
CA LEU A 161 13.00 4.03 -11.17
C LEU A 161 13.65 5.27 -10.58
N GLY A 162 14.93 5.54 -10.90
CA GLY A 162 15.70 6.68 -10.35
C GLY A 162 16.02 6.52 -8.86
N LEU A 163 15.99 5.31 -8.31
CA LEU A 163 16.25 5.02 -6.90
C LEU A 163 17.77 4.92 -6.63
N THR A 164 18.49 5.97 -6.93
CA THR A 164 19.95 6.05 -6.71
C THR A 164 20.31 6.58 -5.33
N ASN A 165 19.36 7.22 -4.65
CA ASN A 165 19.53 7.81 -3.33
C ASN A 165 18.92 6.91 -2.26
N ALA A 166 19.76 6.39 -1.35
CA ALA A 166 19.33 5.54 -0.24
C ALA A 166 18.41 6.30 0.76
N ASP A 167 18.60 7.62 0.91
CA ASP A 167 17.77 8.43 1.80
C ASP A 167 16.33 8.58 1.29
N GLU A 168 16.14 8.71 -0.02
CA GLU A 168 14.80 8.75 -0.61
C GLU A 168 14.06 7.43 -0.43
N LEU A 169 14.77 6.31 -0.57
CA LEU A 169 14.20 4.98 -0.32
C LEU A 169 13.83 4.80 1.15
N MET A 170 14.71 5.23 2.06
CA MET A 170 14.43 5.20 3.51
C MET A 170 13.22 6.07 3.85
N GLU A 171 13.12 7.26 3.27
CA GLU A 171 11.98 8.16 3.49
C GLU A 171 10.66 7.50 3.08
N LEU A 172 10.61 6.89 1.89
CA LEU A 172 9.44 6.15 1.40
C LEU A 172 9.08 4.98 2.31
N VAL A 173 10.07 4.22 2.77
CA VAL A 173 9.84 3.10 3.69
C VAL A 173 9.29 3.61 5.03
N CYS A 174 9.85 4.67 5.59
CA CYS A 174 9.35 5.27 6.83
C CYS A 174 7.93 5.84 6.65
N GLN A 175 7.61 6.45 5.51
CA GLN A 175 6.25 6.87 5.17
C GLN A 175 5.29 5.67 5.13
N HIS A 176 5.70 4.57 4.50
CA HIS A 176 4.91 3.34 4.46
C HIS A 176 4.66 2.78 5.88
N MET A 177 5.72 2.60 6.67
CA MET A 177 5.60 2.07 8.04
C MET A 177 4.72 2.95 8.95
N THR A 178 4.69 4.27 8.69
CA THR A 178 3.86 5.22 9.47
C THR A 178 2.39 5.23 9.04
N ASN A 179 2.09 4.99 7.75
CA ASN A 179 0.77 5.30 7.18
C ASN A 179 0.08 4.11 6.49
N ALA A 180 0.74 2.96 6.37
CA ALA A 180 0.09 1.77 5.83
C ALA A 180 -0.94 1.22 6.82
N PHE A 181 -2.00 0.66 6.28
CA PHE A 181 -3.07 0.03 7.05
C PHE A 181 -3.03 -1.47 6.89
N MET A 182 -3.43 -2.17 7.93
CA MET A 182 -3.75 -3.57 7.83
C MET A 182 -4.98 -3.73 6.91
N LEU A 183 -4.81 -4.49 5.83
CA LEU A 183 -5.93 -4.98 5.04
C LEU A 183 -6.57 -6.12 5.81
N SER A 184 -7.84 -6.01 6.16
CA SER A 184 -8.57 -7.01 6.93
C SER A 184 -9.88 -7.38 6.26
N ASP A 185 -10.42 -8.53 6.63
CA ASP A 185 -11.78 -8.93 6.26
C ASP A 185 -12.83 -8.30 7.22
N PRO A 186 -14.14 -8.55 7.00
CA PRO A 186 -15.20 -8.02 7.88
C PRO A 186 -15.13 -8.49 9.34
N TYR A 187 -14.36 -9.54 9.62
CA TYR A 187 -14.15 -10.07 10.99
C TYR A 187 -12.86 -9.51 11.62
N LEU A 188 -12.19 -8.59 10.93
CA LEU A 188 -10.90 -7.99 11.31
C LEU A 188 -9.72 -8.97 11.24
N ASP A 189 -9.87 -10.11 10.57
CA ASP A 189 -8.76 -11.01 10.31
C ASP A 189 -7.78 -10.36 9.31
N PRO A 190 -6.47 -10.36 9.64
CA PRO A 190 -5.48 -9.66 8.81
C PRO A 190 -5.23 -10.40 7.49
N LEU A 191 -5.52 -9.76 6.39
CA LEU A 191 -5.31 -10.27 5.04
C LEU A 191 -3.98 -9.83 4.41
N GLY A 192 -3.50 -8.65 4.78
CA GLY A 192 -2.33 -8.05 4.15
C GLY A 192 -2.13 -6.60 4.53
N VAL A 193 -1.62 -5.82 3.61
CA VAL A 193 -1.35 -4.39 3.76
C VAL A 193 -2.00 -3.58 2.64
N CYS A 194 -2.45 -2.38 2.96
CA CYS A 194 -2.90 -1.41 1.98
C CYS A 194 -2.39 -0.01 2.30
N VAL A 195 -2.29 0.83 1.27
CA VAL A 195 -1.90 2.23 1.39
C VAL A 195 -3.01 3.10 0.81
N ASN A 196 -3.55 3.96 1.65
CA ASN A 196 -4.57 4.93 1.27
C ASN A 196 -4.24 6.29 1.89
N PRO A 197 -3.76 7.27 1.10
CA PRO A 197 -3.36 8.58 1.60
C PRO A 197 -4.52 9.41 2.17
N THR A 198 -5.76 9.15 1.74
CA THR A 198 -6.94 9.84 2.25
C THR A 198 -7.29 9.33 3.66
N LEU A 199 -7.29 8.01 3.84
CA LEU A 199 -7.52 7.41 5.16
C LEU A 199 -6.40 7.74 6.14
N ALA A 200 -5.16 7.90 5.68
CA ALA A 200 -4.02 8.31 6.50
C ALA A 200 -4.18 9.72 7.11
N LEU A 201 -5.15 10.51 6.65
CA LEU A 201 -5.50 11.80 7.27
C LEU A 201 -6.46 11.66 8.46
N VAL A 202 -7.02 10.47 8.71
CA VAL A 202 -7.90 10.23 9.86
C VAL A 202 -7.04 10.12 11.11
N ASN A 203 -7.15 11.12 11.99
CA ASN A 203 -6.42 11.12 13.25
C ASN A 203 -6.98 10.08 14.23
N HIS A 204 -6.10 9.48 15.01
CA HIS A 204 -6.48 8.59 16.09
C HIS A 204 -6.73 9.38 17.39
N ALA A 205 -7.78 9.00 18.13
CA ALA A 205 -8.01 9.40 19.51
C ALA A 205 -8.41 8.16 20.32
N CYS A 206 -7.70 7.90 21.44
CA CYS A 206 -7.96 6.71 22.26
C CYS A 206 -9.22 6.85 23.14
N ASP A 207 -9.68 8.07 23.33
CA ASP A 207 -10.75 8.47 24.27
C ASP A 207 -11.83 9.37 23.62
N ALA A 208 -12.04 9.17 22.30
CA ALA A 208 -13.05 9.90 21.54
C ALA A 208 -14.42 9.24 21.63
#